data_e3e4983d0dfde56641cb16a0189a1ffe
#
_entry.id   e3e4983d0dfde56641cb16a0189a1ffe
#
_cell.length_a   1.000
_cell.length_b   1.000
_cell.length_c   1.000
_cell.angle_alpha   90.00
_cell.angle_beta   90.00
_cell.angle_gamma   90.00
#
_symmetry.space_group_name_H-M   'P 1'
#
loop_
_entity.id
_entity.type
_entity.pdbx_description
1 polymer ?
#
loop_
_entity_poly.entity_id
_entity_poly.type
_entity_poly.pdbx_seq_one_letter_code
_entity_poly.pdbx_strand_id
1 'polypeptide(L)'
;TAGVSIDVISVEAEAVSRLSPLTAGMEERVRDAVAEFLERVEDGSSDQNSSLAYTVTSYGRDDTTGILYCVCEQAVNRRSLVDFRAVFAVSDGKVVGMSGSWCFASTDGIYSAQLLDQINILYSVRNRILEERGNATDSREEILSLEIGYAVYFRSDTEGFYLIPAWIVQTGSGKTYSINAVDGTLYTK
;
A
#
# COMPACT_ATOMS: atom_id res chain seq x y z
N THR A 1 16.27 5.98 -23.80
CA THR A 1 15.17 5.54 -22.91
C THR A 1 14.05 6.55 -23.04
N ALA A 2 12.97 6.20 -23.77
CA ALA A 2 11.77 7.04 -23.81
C ALA A 2 11.08 6.84 -22.45
N GLY A 3 11.16 7.86 -21.59
CA GLY A 3 10.46 7.86 -20.31
C GLY A 3 8.96 7.73 -20.56
N VAL A 4 8.29 6.86 -19.81
CA VAL A 4 6.84 6.76 -19.82
C VAL A 4 6.31 7.99 -19.09
N SER A 5 5.70 8.91 -19.84
CA SER A 5 5.01 10.07 -19.24
C SER A 5 3.57 9.68 -18.96
N ILE A 6 3.16 9.81 -17.72
CA ILE A 6 1.76 9.64 -17.30
C ILE A 6 1.33 10.88 -16.54
N ASP A 7 0.04 11.19 -16.62
CA ASP A 7 -0.53 12.33 -15.91
C ASP A 7 -0.72 11.98 -14.42
N VAL A 8 -0.50 12.95 -13.55
CA VAL A 8 -0.90 12.84 -12.14
C VAL A 8 -2.41 13.08 -12.08
N ILE A 9 -3.14 12.07 -11.63
CA ILE A 9 -4.60 12.15 -11.45
C ILE A 9 -4.93 12.51 -10.01
N SER A 10 -6.08 13.19 -9.80
CA SER A 10 -6.55 13.57 -8.46
C SER A 10 -7.56 12.61 -7.85
N VAL A 11 -7.72 11.42 -8.41
CA VAL A 11 -8.68 10.42 -7.92
C VAL A 11 -8.05 9.64 -6.77
N GLU A 12 -8.69 9.72 -5.62
CA GLU A 12 -8.30 8.96 -4.43
C GLU A 12 -8.86 7.53 -4.46
N ALA A 13 -8.19 6.61 -3.79
CA ALA A 13 -8.55 5.21 -3.78
C ALA A 13 -9.98 4.95 -3.26
N GLU A 14 -10.41 5.68 -2.24
CA GLU A 14 -11.76 5.59 -1.67
C GLU A 14 -12.84 6.06 -2.66
N ALA A 15 -12.52 6.97 -3.56
CA ALA A 15 -13.43 7.44 -4.59
C ALA A 15 -13.70 6.37 -5.65
N VAL A 16 -12.72 5.51 -5.96
CA VAL A 16 -12.86 4.45 -6.97
C VAL A 16 -13.98 3.46 -6.61
N SER A 17 -14.15 3.13 -5.33
CA SER A 17 -15.21 2.22 -4.87
C SER A 17 -16.64 2.76 -5.04
N ARG A 18 -16.78 4.06 -5.31
CA ARG A 18 -18.06 4.75 -5.54
C ARG A 18 -18.41 4.91 -7.02
N LEU A 19 -17.49 4.55 -7.90
CA LEU A 19 -17.70 4.59 -9.35
C LEU A 19 -18.56 3.39 -9.81
N SER A 20 -19.04 3.44 -11.04
CA SER A 20 -19.77 2.35 -11.63
C SER A 20 -18.93 1.07 -11.71
N PRO A 21 -19.47 -0.10 -11.36
CA PRO A 21 -18.71 -1.35 -11.38
C PRO A 21 -18.31 -1.75 -12.81
N LEU A 22 -17.19 -2.43 -12.92
CA LEU A 22 -16.71 -2.99 -14.19
C LEU A 22 -17.36 -4.36 -14.48
N THR A 23 -17.44 -4.72 -15.75
CA THR A 23 -17.66 -6.12 -16.16
C THR A 23 -16.34 -6.89 -16.07
N ALA A 24 -16.41 -8.22 -15.93
CA ALA A 24 -15.21 -9.07 -15.85
C ALA A 24 -14.22 -8.85 -17.02
N GLY A 25 -14.73 -8.66 -18.25
CA GLY A 25 -13.86 -8.36 -19.39
C GLY A 25 -13.24 -6.96 -19.38
N MET A 26 -13.84 -6.00 -18.66
CA MET A 26 -13.22 -4.69 -18.43
C MET A 26 -12.15 -4.76 -17.34
N GLU A 27 -12.40 -5.51 -16.28
CA GLU A 27 -11.41 -5.75 -15.21
C GLU A 27 -10.15 -6.41 -15.75
N GLU A 28 -10.29 -7.42 -16.62
CA GLU A 28 -9.16 -8.08 -17.28
C GLU A 28 -8.34 -7.09 -18.10
N ARG A 29 -8.98 -6.27 -18.95
CA ARG A 29 -8.28 -5.23 -19.73
C ARG A 29 -7.56 -4.20 -18.87
N VAL A 30 -8.14 -3.82 -17.76
CA VAL A 30 -7.49 -2.90 -16.81
C VAL A 30 -6.27 -3.56 -16.19
N ARG A 31 -6.38 -4.82 -15.78
CA ARG A 31 -5.29 -5.60 -15.20
C ARG A 31 -4.13 -5.75 -16.17
N ASP A 32 -4.42 -6.09 -17.42
CA ASP A 32 -3.40 -6.24 -18.47
C ASP A 32 -2.70 -4.92 -18.77
N ALA A 33 -3.45 -3.81 -18.85
CA ALA A 33 -2.87 -2.48 -19.07
C ALA A 33 -1.93 -2.05 -17.94
N VAL A 34 -2.30 -2.33 -16.68
CA VAL A 34 -1.45 -2.03 -15.52
C VAL A 34 -0.21 -2.93 -15.50
N ALA A 35 -0.37 -4.23 -15.78
CA ALA A 35 0.76 -5.15 -15.87
C ALA A 35 1.77 -4.70 -16.93
N GLU A 36 1.32 -4.42 -18.16
CA GLU A 36 2.18 -3.91 -19.24
C GLU A 36 2.86 -2.59 -18.89
N PHE A 37 2.16 -1.70 -18.18
CA PHE A 37 2.74 -0.44 -17.72
C PHE A 37 3.86 -0.67 -16.70
N LEU A 38 3.62 -1.50 -15.69
CA LEU A 38 4.59 -1.79 -14.64
C LEU A 38 5.82 -2.51 -15.19
N GLU A 39 5.67 -3.50 -16.08
CA GLU A 39 6.79 -4.15 -16.75
C GLU A 39 7.67 -3.14 -17.49
N ARG A 40 7.09 -2.19 -18.22
CA ARG A 40 7.86 -1.15 -18.93
C ARG A 40 8.61 -0.19 -18.02
N VAL A 41 8.07 0.09 -16.83
CA VAL A 41 8.73 0.96 -15.84
C VAL A 41 9.85 0.21 -15.13
N GLU A 42 9.64 -1.08 -14.83
CA GLU A 42 10.62 -1.94 -14.17
C GLU A 42 11.80 -2.31 -15.09
N ASP A 43 11.59 -2.50 -16.39
CA ASP A 43 12.66 -2.73 -17.38
C ASP A 43 13.69 -1.59 -17.44
N GLY A 44 13.34 -0.41 -16.92
CA GLY A 44 14.27 0.71 -16.71
C GLY A 44 15.15 0.57 -15.47
N SER A 45 14.84 -0.33 -14.55
CA SER A 45 15.65 -0.65 -13.37
C SER A 45 16.43 -1.93 -13.62
N SER A 46 17.75 -1.90 -13.44
CA SER A 46 18.71 -2.95 -13.85
C SER A 46 18.59 -4.27 -13.07
N ASP A 47 17.64 -4.45 -12.17
CA ASP A 47 17.52 -5.63 -11.31
C ASP A 47 16.20 -6.38 -11.53
N GLN A 48 16.28 -7.48 -12.28
CA GLN A 48 15.18 -8.41 -12.60
C GLN A 48 14.65 -9.24 -11.40
N ASN A 49 14.96 -8.89 -10.17
CA ASN A 49 14.61 -9.66 -8.98
C ASN A 49 13.70 -8.88 -8.01
N SER A 50 12.78 -8.05 -8.51
CA SER A 50 11.83 -7.44 -7.60
C SER A 50 10.85 -8.51 -7.09
N SER A 51 10.91 -8.80 -5.79
CA SER A 51 9.95 -9.66 -5.09
C SER A 51 8.65 -8.93 -4.79
N LEU A 52 8.47 -7.74 -5.36
CA LEU A 52 7.27 -6.93 -5.18
C LEU A 52 6.16 -7.47 -6.08
N ALA A 53 5.08 -7.84 -5.46
CA ALA A 53 3.82 -8.18 -6.11
C ALA A 53 2.81 -7.06 -5.87
N TYR A 54 1.72 -7.07 -6.61
CA TYR A 54 0.58 -6.20 -6.32
C TYR A 54 -0.74 -6.98 -6.40
N THR A 55 -1.74 -6.47 -5.71
CA THR A 55 -3.11 -6.97 -5.75
C THR A 55 -4.03 -5.83 -6.10
N VAL A 56 -4.95 -6.05 -7.03
CA VAL A 56 -6.00 -5.07 -7.31
C VAL A 56 -7.12 -5.27 -6.30
N THR A 57 -7.42 -4.22 -5.53
CA THR A 57 -8.39 -4.27 -4.43
C THR A 57 -9.74 -3.69 -4.81
N SER A 58 -9.81 -2.81 -5.81
CA SER A 58 -11.07 -2.30 -6.33
C SER A 58 -10.95 -1.81 -7.76
N TYR A 59 -12.09 -1.77 -8.45
CA TYR A 59 -12.25 -1.25 -9.80
C TYR A 59 -13.42 -0.27 -9.86
N GLY A 60 -13.39 0.64 -10.83
CA GLY A 60 -14.50 1.56 -11.09
C GLY A 60 -14.41 2.21 -12.46
N ARG A 61 -15.57 2.64 -13.01
CA ARG A 61 -15.65 3.40 -14.24
C ARG A 61 -16.30 4.75 -13.98
N ASP A 62 -15.68 5.79 -14.45
CA ASP A 62 -16.32 7.10 -14.58
C ASP A 62 -17.21 7.10 -15.84
N ASP A 63 -18.51 7.14 -15.64
CA ASP A 63 -19.48 7.13 -16.73
C ASP A 63 -19.47 8.42 -17.57
N THR A 64 -18.90 9.51 -17.04
CA THR A 64 -18.81 10.80 -17.75
C THR A 64 -17.66 10.79 -18.76
N THR A 65 -16.50 10.29 -18.33
CA THR A 65 -15.27 10.30 -19.15
C THR A 65 -15.03 8.95 -19.85
N GLY A 66 -15.65 7.90 -19.37
CA GLY A 66 -15.39 6.51 -19.81
C GLY A 66 -14.07 5.92 -19.32
N ILE A 67 -13.32 6.66 -18.48
CA ILE A 67 -12.06 6.19 -17.93
C ILE A 67 -12.31 5.08 -16.92
N LEU A 68 -11.49 4.04 -16.99
CA LEU A 68 -11.50 2.92 -16.07
C LEU A 68 -10.43 3.16 -15.00
N TYR A 69 -10.76 2.85 -13.75
CA TYR A 69 -9.84 3.00 -12.63
C TYR A 69 -9.65 1.67 -11.92
N CYS A 70 -8.46 1.45 -11.38
CA CYS A 70 -8.24 0.40 -10.39
C CYS A 70 -7.35 0.89 -9.26
N VAL A 71 -7.55 0.30 -8.09
CA VAL A 71 -6.71 0.50 -6.92
C VAL A 71 -5.82 -0.72 -6.78
N CYS A 72 -4.52 -0.49 -6.75
CA CYS A 72 -3.50 -1.52 -6.55
C CYS A 72 -2.80 -1.31 -5.22
N GLU A 73 -2.60 -2.38 -4.47
CA GLU A 73 -1.81 -2.42 -3.23
C GLU A 73 -0.60 -3.32 -3.44
N GLN A 74 0.57 -2.84 -3.04
CA GLN A 74 1.80 -3.61 -3.15
C GLN A 74 1.97 -4.58 -1.98
N ALA A 75 2.63 -5.69 -2.27
CA ALA A 75 2.94 -6.73 -1.30
C ALA A 75 4.36 -7.28 -1.51
N VAL A 76 4.99 -7.66 -0.43
CA VAL A 76 6.27 -8.39 -0.40
C VAL A 76 6.01 -9.75 0.22
N ASN A 77 6.39 -10.83 -0.46
CA ASN A 77 6.17 -12.19 0.03
C ASN A 77 4.73 -12.44 0.50
N ARG A 78 3.74 -11.93 -0.24
CA ARG A 78 2.29 -12.01 0.05
C ARG A 78 1.85 -11.26 1.32
N ARG A 79 2.65 -10.31 1.79
CA ARG A 79 2.32 -9.44 2.92
C ARG A 79 2.22 -8.01 2.46
N SER A 80 1.20 -7.29 2.91
CA SER A 80 0.94 -5.90 2.51
C SER A 80 2.13 -5.00 2.81
N LEU A 81 2.44 -4.13 1.86
CA LEU A 81 3.38 -3.04 2.02
C LEU A 81 2.59 -1.79 2.44
N VAL A 82 2.79 -1.37 3.69
CA VAL A 82 2.03 -0.25 4.27
C VAL A 82 2.26 1.03 3.48
N ASP A 83 1.18 1.78 3.21
CA ASP A 83 1.18 3.07 2.52
C ASP A 83 1.58 3.04 1.03
N PHE A 84 1.80 1.87 0.45
CA PHE A 84 2.07 1.73 -0.98
C PHE A 84 0.83 1.22 -1.71
N ARG A 85 -0.02 2.19 -2.00
CA ARG A 85 -1.30 2.03 -2.69
C ARG A 85 -1.39 3.08 -3.78
N ALA A 86 -1.73 2.66 -4.98
CA ALA A 86 -1.88 3.55 -6.12
C ALA A 86 -3.20 3.32 -6.85
N VAL A 87 -3.75 4.40 -7.39
CA VAL A 87 -4.85 4.38 -8.34
C VAL A 87 -4.28 4.54 -9.73
N PHE A 88 -4.62 3.63 -10.62
CA PHE A 88 -4.30 3.73 -12.04
C PHE A 88 -5.55 4.07 -12.83
N ALA A 89 -5.41 5.06 -13.73
CA ALA A 89 -6.43 5.41 -14.72
C ALA A 89 -6.07 4.77 -16.06
N VAL A 90 -7.03 4.07 -16.65
CA VAL A 90 -6.86 3.33 -17.92
C VAL A 90 -7.85 3.83 -18.95
N SER A 91 -7.36 4.19 -20.13
CA SER A 91 -8.14 4.54 -21.30
C SER A 91 -7.57 3.82 -22.52
N ASP A 92 -8.43 3.30 -23.38
CA ASP A 92 -8.05 2.57 -24.60
C ASP A 92 -7.00 1.46 -24.38
N GLY A 93 -7.10 0.77 -23.23
CA GLY A 93 -6.20 -0.33 -22.86
C GLY A 93 -4.80 0.12 -22.46
N LYS A 94 -4.61 1.40 -22.10
CA LYS A 94 -3.32 1.94 -21.64
C LYS A 94 -3.49 2.73 -20.36
N VAL A 95 -2.48 2.66 -19.48
CA VAL A 95 -2.41 3.54 -18.32
C VAL A 95 -2.15 4.96 -18.81
N VAL A 96 -3.08 5.87 -18.48
CA VAL A 96 -3.00 7.30 -18.84
C VAL A 96 -2.70 8.19 -17.64
N GLY A 97 -2.87 7.67 -16.41
CA GLY A 97 -2.59 8.43 -15.21
C GLY A 97 -2.43 7.55 -13.98
N MET A 98 -1.79 8.11 -12.96
CA MET A 98 -1.56 7.45 -11.68
C MET A 98 -1.65 8.47 -10.54
N SER A 99 -2.17 8.04 -9.38
CA SER A 99 -2.06 8.77 -8.10
C SER A 99 -1.73 7.82 -6.96
N GLY A 100 -1.15 8.34 -5.89
CA GLY A 100 -0.76 7.56 -4.72
C GLY A 100 0.74 7.26 -4.68
N SER A 101 1.11 6.23 -3.92
CA SER A 101 2.50 5.84 -3.68
C SER A 101 2.79 4.47 -4.27
N TRP A 102 3.94 4.34 -4.93
CA TRP A 102 4.42 3.08 -5.50
C TRP A 102 5.91 2.92 -5.24
N CYS A 103 6.31 1.75 -4.78
CA CYS A 103 7.70 1.42 -4.51
C CYS A 103 8.29 0.60 -5.65
N PHE A 104 9.38 1.08 -6.21
CA PHE A 104 10.24 0.33 -7.12
C PHE A 104 11.50 -0.02 -6.33
N ALA A 105 11.54 -1.22 -5.73
CA ALA A 105 12.66 -1.64 -4.90
C ALA A 105 13.38 -2.84 -5.52
N SER A 106 14.71 -2.80 -5.49
CA SER A 106 15.53 -3.99 -5.62
C SER A 106 15.68 -4.67 -4.26
N THR A 107 15.72 -6.00 -4.24
CA THR A 107 15.86 -6.78 -3.00
C THR A 107 17.31 -7.09 -2.69
N ASP A 108 18.11 -6.07 -2.47
CA ASP A 108 19.49 -6.24 -2.02
C ASP A 108 19.56 -6.40 -0.51
N GLY A 109 19.71 -7.62 -0.07
CA GLY A 109 19.95 -7.98 1.32
C GLY A 109 18.68 -8.36 2.09
N ILE A 110 18.60 -9.64 2.45
CA ILE A 110 17.58 -10.16 3.36
C ILE A 110 18.21 -10.25 4.75
N TYR A 111 17.64 -9.52 5.70
CA TYR A 111 18.01 -9.59 7.10
C TYR A 111 16.95 -10.36 7.88
N SER A 112 17.36 -11.27 8.76
CA SER A 112 16.45 -11.94 9.69
C SER A 112 16.34 -11.10 10.97
N ALA A 113 15.10 -10.89 11.44
CA ALA A 113 14.84 -10.22 12.71
C ALA A 113 13.90 -11.06 13.57
N GLN A 114 14.12 -11.03 14.89
CA GLN A 114 13.16 -11.61 15.84
C GLN A 114 12.01 -10.60 16.02
N LEU A 115 10.79 -11.08 15.79
CA LEU A 115 9.60 -10.24 15.89
C LEU A 115 9.04 -10.28 17.32
N LEU A 116 8.51 -9.14 17.76
CA LEU A 116 7.70 -9.04 18.97
C LEU A 116 6.41 -9.83 18.80
N ASP A 117 5.96 -10.44 19.89
CA ASP A 117 4.70 -11.17 19.90
C ASP A 117 3.48 -10.22 19.85
N GLN A 118 2.33 -10.77 19.53
CA GLN A 118 1.08 -10.03 19.38
C GLN A 118 0.65 -9.30 20.66
N ILE A 119 0.94 -9.87 21.83
CA ILE A 119 0.53 -9.29 23.11
C ILE A 119 1.29 -7.98 23.36
N ASN A 120 2.61 -7.97 23.13
CA ASN A 120 3.43 -6.78 23.25
C ASN A 120 2.97 -5.68 22.29
N ILE A 121 2.60 -6.05 21.07
CA ILE A 121 2.05 -5.10 20.07
C ILE A 121 0.72 -4.52 20.52
N LEU A 122 -0.20 -5.33 21.02
CA LEU A 122 -1.48 -4.84 21.54
C LEU A 122 -1.32 -3.88 22.73
N TYR A 123 -0.31 -4.10 23.59
CA TYR A 123 0.04 -3.12 24.63
C TYR A 123 0.53 -1.80 24.04
N SER A 124 1.36 -1.82 23.01
CA SER A 124 1.84 -0.61 22.33
C SER A 124 0.67 0.17 21.71
N VAL A 125 -0.25 -0.51 21.02
CA VAL A 125 -1.46 0.11 20.46
C VAL A 125 -2.33 0.71 21.56
N ARG A 126 -2.59 -0.06 22.63
CA ARG A 126 -3.40 0.41 23.75
C ARG A 126 -2.82 1.70 24.36
N ASN A 127 -1.52 1.74 24.59
CA ASN A 127 -0.86 2.91 25.16
C ASN A 127 -1.02 4.12 24.23
N ARG A 128 -0.84 3.92 22.93
CA ARG A 128 -1.04 4.98 21.94
C ARG A 128 -2.47 5.51 21.91
N ILE A 129 -3.45 4.62 21.92
CA ILE A 129 -4.88 5.01 21.98
C ILE A 129 -5.16 5.83 23.23
N LEU A 130 -4.61 5.45 24.38
CA LEU A 130 -4.78 6.18 25.63
C LEU A 130 -4.11 7.57 25.60
N GLU A 131 -2.93 7.68 25.01
CA GLU A 131 -2.26 8.97 24.80
C GLU A 131 -3.08 9.91 23.91
N GLU A 132 -3.58 9.42 22.78
CA GLU A 132 -4.39 10.19 21.84
C GLU A 132 -5.71 10.68 22.45
N ARG A 133 -6.29 9.91 23.37
CA ARG A 133 -7.55 10.22 24.04
C ARG A 133 -7.41 10.98 25.36
N GLY A 134 -6.20 11.35 25.74
CA GLY A 134 -5.95 12.07 27.00
C GLY A 134 -6.38 11.28 28.23
N ASN A 135 -6.18 9.94 28.24
CA ASN A 135 -6.56 9.02 29.33
C ASN A 135 -8.07 8.97 29.64
N ALA A 136 -8.94 9.30 28.68
CA ALA A 136 -10.39 9.12 28.83
C ALA A 136 -10.70 7.64 29.04
N THR A 137 -11.15 7.27 30.24
CA THR A 137 -11.30 5.88 30.69
C THR A 137 -12.51 5.15 30.11
N ASP A 138 -13.42 5.85 29.44
CA ASP A 138 -14.76 5.33 29.12
C ASP A 138 -14.94 4.85 27.68
N SER A 139 -13.91 4.92 26.84
CA SER A 139 -14.03 4.51 25.43
C SER A 139 -13.29 3.20 25.17
N ARG A 140 -14.07 2.15 24.96
CA ARG A 140 -13.55 0.89 24.42
C ARG A 140 -13.20 1.08 22.94
N GLU A 141 -12.03 0.63 22.53
CA GLU A 141 -11.64 0.51 21.14
C GLU A 141 -11.61 -0.98 20.77
N GLU A 142 -12.29 -1.32 19.70
CA GLU A 142 -12.28 -2.67 19.16
C GLU A 142 -11.15 -2.83 18.19
N ILE A 143 -10.39 -3.92 18.30
CA ILE A 143 -9.40 -4.32 17.30
C ILE A 143 -10.08 -5.22 16.30
N LEU A 144 -10.16 -4.79 15.04
CA LEU A 144 -10.79 -5.54 13.96
C LEU A 144 -9.83 -6.53 13.32
N SER A 145 -8.58 -6.12 13.10
CA SER A 145 -7.55 -7.00 12.56
C SER A 145 -6.18 -6.70 13.14
N LEU A 146 -5.32 -7.70 13.13
CA LEU A 146 -3.92 -7.64 13.51
C LEU A 146 -3.12 -8.51 12.53
N GLU A 147 -2.40 -7.86 11.64
CA GLU A 147 -1.68 -8.53 10.56
C GLU A 147 -0.23 -8.09 10.51
N ILE A 148 0.64 -8.97 10.00
CA ILE A 148 2.02 -8.60 9.74
C ILE A 148 2.20 -8.22 8.28
N GLY A 149 2.80 -7.05 8.07
CA GLY A 149 3.18 -6.53 6.77
C GLY A 149 4.58 -5.96 6.78
N TYR A 150 4.84 -5.03 5.88
CA TYR A 150 6.10 -4.28 5.83
C TYR A 150 5.80 -2.79 5.77
N ALA A 151 6.62 -2.00 6.47
CA ALA A 151 6.67 -0.55 6.33
C ALA A 151 7.98 -0.15 5.67
N VAL A 152 7.96 0.97 4.95
CA VAL A 152 9.18 1.56 4.38
C VAL A 152 9.78 2.53 5.38
N TYR A 153 11.03 2.33 5.68
CA TYR A 153 11.79 3.19 6.58
C TYR A 153 12.89 3.93 5.80
N PHE A 154 12.90 5.24 5.95
CA PHE A 154 13.97 6.10 5.46
C PHE A 154 15.07 6.21 6.52
N ARG A 155 16.29 5.85 6.17
CA ARG A 155 17.46 6.19 6.98
C ARG A 155 18.09 7.46 6.41
N SER A 156 18.20 8.47 7.24
CA SER A 156 18.81 9.76 6.87
C SER A 156 20.32 9.69 6.60
N ASP A 157 20.98 8.61 7.02
CA ASP A 157 22.42 8.37 6.88
C ASP A 157 22.79 7.51 5.65
N THR A 158 21.80 6.97 4.95
CA THR A 158 21.99 6.20 3.71
C THR A 158 20.97 6.64 2.67
N GLU A 159 21.39 6.70 1.40
CA GLU A 159 20.49 7.03 0.27
C GLU A 159 19.56 5.83 -0.09
N GLY A 160 18.98 5.18 0.93
CA GLY A 160 18.20 3.96 0.71
C GLY A 160 16.93 3.85 1.54
N PHE A 161 16.02 3.04 1.03
CA PHE A 161 14.82 2.62 1.74
C PHE A 161 15.04 1.23 2.32
N TYR A 162 14.48 0.98 3.48
CA TYR A 162 14.46 -0.36 4.08
C TYR A 162 13.02 -0.80 4.29
N LEU A 163 12.73 -2.04 3.92
CA LEU A 163 11.48 -2.69 4.28
C LEU A 163 11.65 -3.32 5.66
N ILE A 164 10.91 -2.81 6.63
CA ILE A 164 10.95 -3.31 8.00
C ILE A 164 9.62 -4.01 8.29
N PRO A 165 9.65 -5.23 8.90
CA PRO A 165 8.44 -5.89 9.33
C PRO A 165 7.61 -4.99 10.25
N ALA A 166 6.32 -4.87 9.99
CA ALA A 166 5.40 -4.05 10.76
C ALA A 166 4.12 -4.83 11.09
N TRP A 167 3.64 -4.66 12.31
CA TRP A 167 2.29 -5.06 12.69
C TRP A 167 1.31 -3.96 12.26
N ILE A 168 0.31 -4.35 11.50
CA ILE A 168 -0.78 -3.48 11.03
C ILE A 168 -2.00 -3.81 11.87
N VAL A 169 -2.50 -2.83 12.62
CA VAL A 169 -3.63 -2.99 13.53
C VAL A 169 -4.76 -2.07 13.08
N GLN A 170 -5.90 -2.65 12.70
CA GLN A 170 -7.09 -1.91 12.34
C GLN A 170 -8.06 -1.87 13.51
N THR A 171 -8.67 -0.72 13.76
CA THR A 171 -9.61 -0.52 14.86
C THR A 171 -11.02 -0.25 14.37
N GLY A 172 -12.00 -0.48 15.24
CA GLY A 172 -13.43 -0.22 14.98
C GLY A 172 -13.74 1.25 14.69
N SER A 173 -12.92 2.18 15.14
CA SER A 173 -13.02 3.61 14.80
C SER A 173 -12.50 3.96 13.40
N GLY A 174 -12.00 2.97 12.64
CA GLY A 174 -11.43 3.15 11.31
C GLY A 174 -9.97 3.62 11.30
N LYS A 175 -9.30 3.67 12.46
CA LYS A 175 -7.87 3.99 12.53
C LYS A 175 -7.02 2.77 12.22
N THR A 176 -5.89 3.01 11.57
CA THR A 176 -4.84 2.00 11.33
C THR A 176 -3.56 2.43 12.03
N TYR A 177 -3.00 1.53 12.82
CA TYR A 177 -1.70 1.71 13.48
C TYR A 177 -0.69 0.77 12.83
N SER A 178 0.47 1.32 12.45
CA SER A 178 1.60 0.55 11.94
C SER A 178 2.72 0.59 12.97
N ILE A 179 3.13 -0.57 13.47
CA ILE A 179 4.09 -0.70 14.57
C ILE A 179 5.25 -1.56 14.09
N ASN A 180 6.48 -1.06 14.30
CA ASN A 180 7.68 -1.82 14.04
C ASN A 180 7.61 -3.17 14.78
N ALA A 181 7.64 -4.25 14.03
CA ALA A 181 7.51 -5.59 14.60
C ALA A 181 8.76 -6.06 15.35
N VAL A 182 9.87 -5.32 15.28
CA VAL A 182 11.14 -5.66 15.93
C VAL A 182 11.29 -4.99 17.28
N ASP A 183 10.94 -3.70 17.38
CA ASP A 183 11.18 -2.88 18.57
C ASP A 183 9.91 -2.28 19.21
N GLY A 184 8.76 -2.42 18.56
CA GLY A 184 7.48 -1.93 19.07
C GLY A 184 7.25 -0.43 18.88
N THR A 185 8.12 0.28 18.16
CA THR A 185 7.93 1.70 17.87
C THR A 185 6.81 1.92 16.87
N LEU A 186 6.05 3.00 17.05
CA LEU A 186 4.98 3.37 16.13
C LEU A 186 5.59 4.06 14.90
N TYR A 187 5.17 3.63 13.70
CA TYR A 187 5.40 4.41 12.50
C TYR A 187 4.40 5.56 12.47
N THR A 188 4.90 6.77 12.68
CA THR A 188 4.11 8.00 12.47
C THR A 188 4.34 8.49 11.05
N LYS A 189 3.25 8.84 10.37
CA LYS A 189 3.30 9.61 9.12
C LYS A 189 3.78 11.02 9.39
#